data_4149144a657fa069e44887d603cfa8b1
#
_entry.id   4149144a657fa069e44887d603cfa8b1
#
_cell.length_a   1.000
_cell.length_b   1.000
_cell.length_c   1.000
_cell.angle_alpha   90.00
_cell.angle_beta   90.00
_cell.angle_gamma   90.00
#
_symmetry.space_group_name_H-M   'P 1'
#
loop_
_entity.id
_entity.type
_entity.pdbx_description
1 polymer ?
#
loop_
_entity_poly.entity_id
_entity_poly.type
_entity_poly.pdbx_seq_one_letter_code
_entity_poly.pdbx_strand_id
1 'polypeptide(L)'
;MTLNPTRRAALAAPLLLGAAACSQEIGERPLRGADTHAAGYPTVQAVDHFGELLSERTDGRLRLRNYPGGQLGGEGDTLEITIFGGLDVNRVNLAPVNVIEPTTFVPALPFLFSSIDHMRRSLDGAPGRVILESLRPHGLIGLCFYDSGQRSFYNRLRPVRTPQDLAGMKIRVQPSDLYVAMVRALGANPTPIPFGEVYQALVQGVVDGAENNMPSYDDTRHHEVAPYYTATGHVMAPEVFVMSQRTWDRLTPADRDLVMECADESVPYMRDLWDAREASSREKVIAAGCELIEDVDVEPFRALMAPVWEQFITTDLQQRLVRDIQAME
;
A
#
# COMPACT_ATOMS: atom_id res chain seq x y z
N MET A 1 -85.71 -17.09 -19.93
CA MET A 1 -84.48 -17.88 -19.89
C MET A 1 -83.36 -16.94 -19.55
N THR A 2 -83.03 -16.93 -18.30
CA THR A 2 -82.08 -15.99 -17.66
C THR A 2 -80.70 -16.59 -17.67
N LEU A 3 -79.72 -15.89 -18.21
CA LEU A 3 -78.31 -16.23 -18.09
C LEU A 3 -77.60 -15.24 -17.13
N ASN A 4 -77.09 -15.79 -16.08
CA ASN A 4 -76.43 -15.17 -14.95
C ASN A 4 -74.96 -14.92 -15.33
N PRO A 5 -74.38 -13.73 -15.16
CA PRO A 5 -72.89 -13.53 -15.29
C PRO A 5 -72.25 -13.66 -13.93
N THR A 6 -71.58 -14.78 -13.70
CA THR A 6 -70.73 -15.05 -12.54
C THR A 6 -69.43 -14.33 -12.62
N ARG A 7 -69.17 -13.58 -11.57
CA ARG A 7 -67.88 -13.36 -10.83
C ARG A 7 -66.60 -13.70 -11.55
N ARG A 8 -65.84 -12.68 -11.88
CA ARG A 8 -64.36 -12.69 -11.83
C ARG A 8 -63.87 -11.37 -11.22
N ALA A 9 -63.90 -11.29 -9.93
CA ALA A 9 -63.12 -10.34 -9.17
C ALA A 9 -61.71 -10.94 -9.02
N ALA A 10 -60.77 -10.56 -9.87
CA ALA A 10 -59.38 -10.88 -9.73
C ALA A 10 -58.77 -9.96 -8.65
N LEU A 11 -58.39 -10.53 -7.55
CA LEU A 11 -57.56 -9.93 -6.53
C LEU A 11 -56.18 -9.58 -7.11
N ALA A 12 -55.98 -8.32 -7.46
CA ALA A 12 -54.65 -7.74 -7.64
C ALA A 12 -54.17 -7.23 -6.27
N ALA A 13 -53.50 -8.09 -5.50
CA ALA A 13 -52.70 -7.64 -4.36
C ALA A 13 -51.39 -7.08 -4.90
N PRO A 14 -51.01 -5.83 -4.60
CA PRO A 14 -49.69 -5.37 -4.91
C PRO A 14 -48.69 -6.08 -3.98
N LEU A 15 -47.86 -6.95 -4.52
CA LEU A 15 -46.62 -7.41 -3.90
C LEU A 15 -45.65 -6.22 -3.82
N LEU A 16 -45.79 -5.40 -2.78
CA LEU A 16 -44.74 -4.56 -2.28
C LEU A 16 -43.71 -5.46 -1.58
N LEU A 17 -42.90 -6.13 -2.38
CA LEU A 17 -41.63 -6.63 -1.95
C LEU A 17 -40.73 -5.38 -1.68
N GLY A 18 -40.81 -4.88 -0.46
CA GLY A 18 -39.83 -3.98 0.06
C GLY A 18 -38.48 -4.71 0.00
N ALA A 19 -37.64 -4.33 -0.93
CA ALA A 19 -36.20 -4.54 -0.82
C ALA A 19 -35.74 -3.75 0.39
N ALA A 20 -35.91 -4.31 1.58
CA ALA A 20 -35.12 -3.94 2.73
C ALA A 20 -33.70 -4.36 2.37
N ALA A 21 -32.96 -3.46 1.71
CA ALA A 21 -31.54 -3.52 1.70
C ALA A 21 -31.13 -3.61 3.19
N CYS A 22 -30.69 -4.79 3.63
CA CYS A 22 -30.11 -4.98 4.95
C CYS A 22 -28.82 -4.13 4.96
N SER A 23 -28.95 -2.85 5.22
CA SER A 23 -27.84 -2.04 5.69
C SER A 23 -27.61 -2.50 7.12
N GLN A 24 -26.73 -3.51 7.29
CA GLN A 24 -26.24 -3.85 8.62
C GLN A 24 -25.71 -2.57 9.27
N GLU A 25 -26.23 -2.24 10.45
CA GLU A 25 -25.73 -1.09 11.21
C GLU A 25 -24.25 -1.33 11.54
N ILE A 26 -23.45 -0.25 11.50
CA ILE A 26 -22.05 -0.31 11.94
C ILE A 26 -22.03 -0.72 13.41
N GLY A 27 -21.22 -1.74 13.73
CA GLY A 27 -21.13 -2.31 15.07
C GLY A 27 -21.80 -3.68 15.22
N GLU A 28 -22.72 -4.09 14.35
CA GLU A 28 -23.28 -5.45 14.36
C GLU A 28 -22.22 -6.51 14.03
N ARG A 29 -21.26 -6.19 13.20
CA ARG A 29 -20.10 -7.02 12.87
C ARG A 29 -18.78 -6.24 13.04
N PRO A 30 -17.66 -6.93 13.25
CA PRO A 30 -16.36 -6.29 13.16
C PRO A 30 -16.14 -5.64 11.78
N LEU A 31 -15.47 -4.49 11.75
CA LEU A 31 -14.87 -3.95 10.55
C LEU A 31 -13.89 -4.98 10.00
N ARG A 32 -13.79 -5.11 8.69
CA ARG A 32 -12.88 -6.05 8.02
C ARG A 32 -11.73 -5.28 7.43
N GLY A 33 -10.51 -5.66 7.81
CA GLY A 33 -9.27 -5.14 7.27
C GLY A 33 -8.52 -6.19 6.45
N ALA A 34 -7.64 -5.77 5.55
CA ALA A 34 -6.75 -6.64 4.81
C ALA A 34 -5.32 -6.09 4.79
N ASP A 35 -4.36 -7.00 4.71
CA ASP A 35 -2.95 -6.71 4.52
C ASP A 35 -2.27 -7.88 3.79
N THR A 36 -1.34 -7.62 2.89
CA THR A 36 -0.57 -8.66 2.19
C THR A 36 0.62 -9.16 2.99
N HIS A 37 1.10 -8.38 3.96
CA HIS A 37 2.18 -8.82 4.86
C HIS A 37 1.68 -9.81 5.90
N ALA A 38 2.60 -10.65 6.37
CA ALA A 38 2.32 -11.66 7.39
C ALA A 38 1.99 -11.04 8.76
N ALA A 39 1.28 -11.78 9.59
CA ALA A 39 1.05 -11.39 10.98
C ALA A 39 2.39 -11.11 11.70
N GLY A 40 2.45 -10.02 12.47
CA GLY A 40 3.68 -9.57 13.12
C GLY A 40 4.57 -8.64 12.28
N TYR A 41 4.22 -8.35 11.03
CA TYR A 41 4.86 -7.28 10.27
C TYR A 41 4.43 -5.91 10.84
N PRO A 42 5.31 -4.89 10.87
CA PRO A 42 5.02 -3.62 11.55
C PRO A 42 3.71 -2.95 11.13
N THR A 43 3.41 -2.90 9.83
CA THR A 43 2.16 -2.29 9.35
C THR A 43 0.92 -3.08 9.74
N VAL A 44 1.02 -4.43 9.77
CA VAL A 44 -0.06 -5.30 10.24
C VAL A 44 -0.37 -5.04 11.71
N GLN A 45 0.69 -4.96 12.56
CA GLN A 45 0.55 -4.66 13.98
C GLN A 45 -0.05 -3.26 14.21
N ALA A 46 0.29 -2.28 13.37
CA ALA A 46 -0.28 -0.94 13.45
C ALA A 46 -1.78 -0.92 13.12
N VAL A 47 -2.21 -1.67 12.11
CA VAL A 47 -3.63 -1.84 11.79
C VAL A 47 -4.38 -2.57 12.91
N ASP A 48 -3.76 -3.58 13.51
CA ASP A 48 -4.34 -4.28 14.66
C ASP A 48 -4.46 -3.34 15.87
N HIS A 49 -3.42 -2.54 16.16
CA HIS A 49 -3.44 -1.52 17.22
C HIS A 49 -4.51 -0.44 16.99
N PHE A 50 -4.67 0.05 15.77
CA PHE A 50 -5.79 0.91 15.39
C PHE A 50 -7.14 0.28 15.77
N GLY A 51 -7.32 -1.03 15.50
CA GLY A 51 -8.53 -1.77 15.85
C GLY A 51 -8.74 -1.90 17.36
N GLU A 52 -7.67 -2.05 18.13
CA GLU A 52 -7.68 -2.08 19.60
C GLU A 52 -8.12 -0.72 20.17
N LEU A 53 -7.52 0.38 19.70
CA LEU A 53 -7.89 1.75 20.10
C LEU A 53 -9.36 2.05 19.82
N LEU A 54 -9.86 1.68 18.63
CA LEU A 54 -11.28 1.83 18.30
C LEU A 54 -12.18 1.03 19.24
N SER A 55 -11.81 -0.22 19.54
CA SER A 55 -12.59 -1.07 20.43
C SER A 55 -12.65 -0.50 21.85
N GLU A 56 -11.52 -0.07 22.38
CA GLU A 56 -11.42 0.50 23.72
C GLU A 56 -12.26 1.78 23.87
N ARG A 57 -12.17 2.69 22.89
CA ARG A 57 -12.85 4.00 22.93
C ARG A 57 -14.34 3.95 22.61
N THR A 58 -14.83 2.80 22.15
CA THR A 58 -16.24 2.58 21.81
C THR A 58 -16.89 1.48 22.63
N ASP A 59 -16.28 1.04 23.75
CA ASP A 59 -16.76 -0.06 24.59
C ASP A 59 -17.08 -1.34 23.76
N GLY A 60 -16.23 -1.62 22.75
CA GLY A 60 -16.37 -2.77 21.88
C GLY A 60 -17.41 -2.63 20.75
N ARG A 61 -18.02 -1.48 20.58
CA ARG A 61 -19.00 -1.24 19.49
C ARG A 61 -18.33 -1.26 18.11
N LEU A 62 -17.21 -0.56 17.94
CA LEU A 62 -16.37 -0.63 16.74
C LEU A 62 -15.21 -1.57 17.02
N ARG A 63 -15.15 -2.65 16.28
CA ARG A 63 -14.11 -3.68 16.40
C ARG A 63 -13.53 -3.95 15.02
N LEU A 64 -12.27 -4.28 14.94
CA LEU A 64 -11.60 -4.67 13.71
C LEU A 64 -11.29 -6.17 13.71
N ARG A 65 -11.46 -6.81 12.56
CA ARG A 65 -10.89 -8.09 12.21
C ARG A 65 -9.99 -7.91 10.99
N ASN A 66 -8.70 -7.93 11.22
CA ASN A 66 -7.70 -7.85 10.17
C ASN A 66 -7.40 -9.23 9.58
N TYR A 67 -7.14 -9.31 8.27
CA TYR A 67 -6.81 -10.53 7.52
C TYR A 67 -5.42 -10.34 6.88
N PRO A 68 -4.32 -10.64 7.61
CA PRO A 68 -2.97 -10.49 7.13
C PRO A 68 -2.55 -11.62 6.18
N GLY A 69 -1.36 -11.50 5.56
CA GLY A 69 -0.76 -12.55 4.75
C GLY A 69 -1.43 -12.80 3.41
N GLY A 70 -2.11 -11.79 2.86
CA GLY A 70 -2.76 -11.90 1.56
C GLY A 70 -3.95 -12.88 1.54
N GLN A 71 -4.57 -13.18 2.70
CA GLN A 71 -5.69 -14.12 2.79
C GLN A 71 -6.89 -13.74 1.92
N LEU A 72 -7.05 -12.45 1.61
CA LEU A 72 -8.17 -11.92 0.82
C LEU A 72 -7.75 -11.49 -0.60
N GLY A 73 -6.53 -11.84 -1.03
CA GLY A 73 -5.97 -11.52 -2.32
C GLY A 73 -4.78 -10.57 -2.25
N GLY A 74 -4.26 -10.17 -3.42
CA GLY A 74 -3.21 -9.18 -3.57
C GLY A 74 -3.69 -7.76 -3.26
N GLU A 75 -2.75 -6.80 -3.21
CA GLU A 75 -3.09 -5.40 -2.88
C GLU A 75 -4.07 -4.78 -3.88
N GLY A 76 -3.93 -5.07 -5.18
CA GLY A 76 -4.88 -4.61 -6.20
C GLY A 76 -6.29 -5.15 -5.96
N ASP A 77 -6.42 -6.45 -5.69
CA ASP A 77 -7.71 -7.11 -5.45
C ASP A 77 -8.39 -6.55 -4.20
N THR A 78 -7.62 -6.46 -3.09
CA THR A 78 -8.16 -5.95 -1.81
C THR A 78 -8.50 -4.47 -1.87
N LEU A 79 -7.77 -3.67 -2.66
CA LEU A 79 -8.08 -2.26 -2.91
C LEU A 79 -9.42 -2.11 -3.64
N GLU A 80 -9.67 -2.88 -4.69
CA GLU A 80 -10.96 -2.90 -5.38
C GLU A 80 -12.10 -3.33 -4.44
N ILE A 81 -11.89 -4.39 -3.67
CA ILE A 81 -12.88 -4.85 -2.67
C ILE A 81 -13.18 -3.74 -1.66
N THR A 82 -12.19 -2.94 -1.26
CA THR A 82 -12.35 -1.79 -0.35
C THR A 82 -13.18 -0.68 -0.99
N ILE A 83 -12.87 -0.30 -2.23
CA ILE A 83 -13.63 0.70 -3.00
C ILE A 83 -15.11 0.33 -3.07
N PHE A 84 -15.41 -0.94 -3.31
CA PHE A 84 -16.78 -1.43 -3.39
C PHE A 84 -17.45 -1.72 -2.02
N GLY A 85 -16.74 -1.51 -0.91
CA GLY A 85 -17.26 -1.69 0.45
C GLY A 85 -17.31 -3.14 0.91
N GLY A 86 -16.64 -4.04 0.21
CA GLY A 86 -16.44 -5.41 0.64
C GLY A 86 -15.46 -5.56 1.80
N LEU A 87 -14.48 -4.65 1.89
CA LEU A 87 -13.63 -4.41 3.06
C LEU A 87 -13.95 -3.03 3.63
N ASP A 88 -13.74 -2.88 4.93
CA ASP A 88 -13.99 -1.62 5.63
C ASP A 88 -12.72 -0.75 5.69
N VAL A 89 -11.57 -1.36 5.94
CA VAL A 89 -10.26 -0.72 5.91
C VAL A 89 -9.25 -1.58 5.13
N ASN A 90 -8.17 -0.97 4.67
CA ASN A 90 -7.10 -1.68 3.96
C ASN A 90 -5.78 -0.95 4.11
N ARG A 91 -4.69 -1.69 4.31
CA ARG A 91 -3.35 -1.16 4.19
C ARG A 91 -2.77 -1.65 2.86
N VAL A 92 -2.36 -0.74 2.01
CA VAL A 92 -1.76 -1.04 0.70
C VAL A 92 -0.55 -0.15 0.44
N ASN A 93 0.39 -0.63 -0.36
CA ASN A 93 1.43 0.21 -0.93
C ASN A 93 0.84 1.19 -1.96
N LEU A 94 1.54 2.28 -2.26
CA LEU A 94 1.04 3.26 -3.24
C LEU A 94 1.01 2.74 -4.67
N ALA A 95 1.80 1.72 -5.01
CA ALA A 95 1.87 1.20 -6.38
C ALA A 95 0.51 0.82 -7.00
N PRO A 96 -0.36 0.04 -6.34
CA PRO A 96 -1.71 -0.22 -6.87
C PRO A 96 -2.61 1.02 -6.85
N VAL A 97 -2.37 1.98 -5.96
CA VAL A 97 -3.15 3.22 -5.88
C VAL A 97 -2.80 4.19 -7.02
N ASN A 98 -1.57 4.18 -7.50
CA ASN A 98 -1.09 5.01 -8.61
C ASN A 98 -1.94 4.85 -9.89
N VAL A 99 -2.50 3.67 -10.11
CA VAL A 99 -3.37 3.37 -11.27
C VAL A 99 -4.72 4.10 -11.16
N ILE A 100 -5.16 4.37 -9.94
CA ILE A 100 -6.47 4.95 -9.64
C ILE A 100 -6.36 6.47 -9.49
N GLU A 101 -5.35 6.93 -8.73
CA GLU A 101 -5.15 8.34 -8.41
C GLU A 101 -3.70 8.77 -8.71
N PRO A 102 -3.48 9.48 -9.84
CA PRO A 102 -2.12 9.86 -10.26
C PRO A 102 -1.36 10.77 -9.30
N THR A 103 -2.04 11.49 -8.38
CA THR A 103 -1.36 12.31 -7.36
C THR A 103 -0.47 11.46 -6.47
N THR A 104 -0.81 10.18 -6.29
CA THR A 104 -0.04 9.22 -5.49
C THR A 104 1.29 8.80 -6.14
N PHE A 105 1.55 9.16 -7.40
CA PHE A 105 2.89 9.02 -7.99
C PHE A 105 3.92 9.89 -7.26
N VAL A 106 3.52 11.05 -6.74
CA VAL A 106 4.46 12.01 -6.13
C VAL A 106 5.28 11.35 -5.03
N PRO A 107 4.71 10.79 -3.95
CA PRO A 107 5.51 10.19 -2.87
C PRO A 107 6.19 8.87 -3.26
N ALA A 108 5.89 8.32 -4.43
CA ALA A 108 6.53 7.11 -4.95
C ALA A 108 7.69 7.42 -5.93
N LEU A 109 7.97 8.70 -6.22
CA LEU A 109 9.05 9.09 -7.13
C LEU A 109 10.41 8.62 -6.62
N PRO A 110 11.25 8.05 -7.51
CA PRO A 110 12.59 7.65 -7.13
C PRO A 110 13.42 8.87 -6.69
N PHE A 111 14.11 8.74 -5.56
CA PHE A 111 14.99 9.75 -4.97
C PHE A 111 14.33 11.10 -4.64
N LEU A 112 13.00 11.13 -4.43
CA LEU A 112 12.31 12.36 -4.00
C LEU A 112 12.72 12.77 -2.59
N PHE A 113 12.74 11.83 -1.66
CA PHE A 113 13.08 12.09 -0.26
C PHE A 113 14.58 11.90 -0.02
N SER A 114 15.18 12.83 0.73
CA SER A 114 16.60 12.77 1.10
C SER A 114 16.85 11.89 2.33
N SER A 115 15.83 11.65 3.15
CA SER A 115 15.90 10.81 4.36
C SER A 115 14.50 10.32 4.77
N ILE A 116 14.47 9.33 5.66
CA ILE A 116 13.22 8.87 6.28
C ILE A 116 12.54 9.99 7.06
N ASP A 117 13.30 10.81 7.78
CA ASP A 117 12.73 11.97 8.50
C ASP A 117 12.14 13.02 7.57
N HIS A 118 12.77 13.25 6.41
CA HIS A 118 12.20 14.13 5.38
C HIS A 118 10.88 13.57 4.85
N MET A 119 10.82 12.27 4.57
CA MET A 119 9.60 11.59 4.15
C MET A 119 8.50 11.71 5.22
N ARG A 120 8.81 11.37 6.47
CA ARG A 120 7.86 11.44 7.61
C ARG A 120 7.28 12.84 7.75
N ARG A 121 8.14 13.89 7.82
CA ARG A 121 7.68 15.29 7.91
C ARG A 121 6.77 15.68 6.75
N SER A 122 7.12 15.29 5.54
CA SER A 122 6.35 15.64 4.33
C SER A 122 4.97 14.98 4.33
N LEU A 123 4.89 13.72 4.73
CA LEU A 123 3.64 12.96 4.70
C LEU A 123 2.73 13.25 5.90
N ASP A 124 3.28 13.60 7.06
CA ASP A 124 2.51 14.09 8.21
C ASP A 124 2.04 15.55 7.98
N GLY A 125 2.67 16.26 7.05
CA GLY A 125 2.43 17.66 6.75
C GLY A 125 1.29 17.91 5.73
N ALA A 126 1.29 19.12 5.18
CA ALA A 126 0.31 19.56 4.19
C ALA A 126 0.36 18.72 2.89
N PRO A 127 1.54 18.35 2.33
CA PRO A 127 1.58 17.51 1.14
C PRO A 127 0.90 16.16 1.33
N GLY A 128 1.15 15.47 2.46
CA GLY A 128 0.52 14.19 2.77
C GLY A 128 -0.99 14.29 2.88
N ARG A 129 -1.52 15.33 3.54
CA ARG A 129 -2.97 15.56 3.62
C ARG A 129 -3.61 15.73 2.25
N VAL A 130 -3.01 16.50 1.35
CA VAL A 130 -3.51 16.68 -0.02
C VAL A 130 -3.56 15.36 -0.77
N ILE A 131 -2.54 14.51 -0.59
CA ILE A 131 -2.48 13.19 -1.24
C ILE A 131 -3.57 12.26 -0.66
N LEU A 132 -3.77 12.22 0.66
CA LEU A 132 -4.83 11.42 1.29
C LEU A 132 -6.23 11.88 0.84
N GLU A 133 -6.46 13.18 0.75
CA GLU A 133 -7.73 13.75 0.29
C GLU A 133 -8.01 13.43 -1.19
N SER A 134 -6.99 13.31 -2.04
CA SER A 134 -7.15 12.97 -3.46
C SER A 134 -7.76 11.58 -3.68
N LEU A 135 -7.76 10.71 -2.69
CA LEU A 135 -8.34 9.36 -2.78
C LEU A 135 -9.86 9.37 -2.69
N ARG A 136 -10.46 10.43 -2.13
CA ARG A 136 -11.90 10.47 -1.86
C ARG A 136 -12.79 10.32 -3.09
N PRO A 137 -12.52 10.95 -4.24
CA PRO A 137 -13.31 10.74 -5.46
C PRO A 137 -13.32 9.30 -5.97
N HIS A 138 -12.36 8.49 -5.52
CA HIS A 138 -12.18 7.09 -5.91
C HIS A 138 -12.82 6.10 -4.93
N GLY A 139 -13.65 6.59 -3.99
CA GLY A 139 -14.37 5.74 -3.04
C GLY A 139 -13.52 5.31 -1.82
N LEU A 140 -12.43 6.00 -1.56
CA LEU A 140 -11.51 5.74 -0.46
C LEU A 140 -11.35 6.98 0.44
N ILE A 141 -11.28 6.78 1.73
CA ILE A 141 -10.85 7.77 2.70
C ILE A 141 -9.42 7.44 3.10
N GLY A 142 -8.48 8.31 2.77
CA GLY A 142 -7.11 8.21 3.27
C GLY A 142 -7.09 8.55 4.77
N LEU A 143 -6.62 7.62 5.58
CA LEU A 143 -6.55 7.80 7.04
C LEU A 143 -5.17 8.34 7.44
N CYS A 144 -4.12 7.62 7.12
CA CYS A 144 -2.73 8.01 7.40
C CYS A 144 -1.75 7.30 6.47
N PHE A 145 -0.47 7.66 6.58
CA PHE A 145 0.63 6.92 5.96
C PHE A 145 1.41 6.14 7.00
N TYR A 146 1.82 4.93 6.62
CA TYR A 146 2.79 4.14 7.35
C TYR A 146 4.12 4.11 6.58
N ASP A 147 5.22 3.90 7.28
CA ASP A 147 6.52 3.76 6.65
C ASP A 147 6.63 2.44 5.89
N SER A 148 7.43 2.45 4.84
CA SER A 148 7.86 1.25 4.12
C SER A 148 9.38 1.25 3.91
N GLY A 149 10.10 2.12 4.62
CA GLY A 149 11.54 2.25 4.57
C GLY A 149 12.09 2.57 3.18
N GLN A 150 13.38 2.37 3.02
CA GLN A 150 14.07 2.53 1.74
C GLN A 150 14.04 1.23 0.94
N ARG A 151 13.60 1.33 -0.31
CA ARG A 151 13.62 0.21 -1.25
C ARG A 151 14.96 0.16 -1.97
N SER A 152 15.49 -1.04 -2.11
CA SER A 152 16.81 -1.32 -2.68
C SER A 152 16.76 -2.55 -3.58
N PHE A 153 17.69 -2.67 -4.53
CA PHE A 153 17.76 -3.82 -5.41
C PHE A 153 18.39 -5.03 -4.74
N TYR A 154 17.86 -6.22 -5.02
CA TYR A 154 18.48 -7.48 -4.68
C TYR A 154 18.32 -8.48 -5.83
N ASN A 155 19.32 -9.37 -6.02
CA ASN A 155 19.32 -10.30 -7.12
C ASN A 155 20.13 -11.56 -6.79
N ARG A 156 20.01 -12.57 -7.66
CA ARG A 156 20.70 -13.86 -7.52
C ARG A 156 21.99 -13.99 -8.33
N LEU A 157 22.34 -13.00 -9.17
CA LEU A 157 23.37 -13.15 -10.19
C LEU A 157 24.71 -12.55 -9.76
N ARG A 158 24.74 -11.32 -9.26
CA ARG A 158 25.96 -10.57 -8.95
C ARG A 158 25.70 -9.30 -8.12
N PRO A 159 26.71 -8.79 -7.44
CA PRO A 159 26.65 -7.44 -6.85
C PRO A 159 26.33 -6.39 -7.91
N VAL A 160 25.51 -5.40 -7.55
CA VAL A 160 25.16 -4.23 -8.37
C VAL A 160 25.82 -3.00 -7.74
N ARG A 161 26.73 -2.35 -8.45
CA ARG A 161 27.41 -1.13 -7.97
C ARG A 161 27.10 0.08 -8.83
N THR A 162 26.66 -0.16 -10.07
CA THR A 162 26.32 0.85 -11.06
C THR A 162 25.03 0.45 -11.78
N PRO A 163 24.31 1.39 -12.44
CA PRO A 163 23.14 1.03 -13.26
C PRO A 163 23.46 -0.02 -14.35
N GLN A 164 24.69 0.01 -14.89
CA GLN A 164 25.13 -0.93 -15.94
C GLN A 164 25.16 -2.37 -15.44
N ASP A 165 25.35 -2.60 -14.15
CA ASP A 165 25.31 -3.94 -13.56
C ASP A 165 23.91 -4.56 -13.58
N LEU A 166 22.86 -3.72 -13.65
CA LEU A 166 21.46 -4.15 -13.84
C LEU A 166 21.12 -4.51 -15.28
N ALA A 167 21.96 -4.12 -16.25
CA ALA A 167 21.67 -4.30 -17.66
C ALA A 167 21.32 -5.75 -18.00
N GLY A 168 20.15 -5.94 -18.63
CA GLY A 168 19.65 -7.23 -19.08
C GLY A 168 19.04 -8.11 -17.98
N MET A 169 19.17 -7.77 -16.68
CA MET A 169 18.51 -8.51 -15.59
C MET A 169 17.01 -8.37 -15.69
N LYS A 170 16.29 -9.45 -15.43
CA LYS A 170 14.84 -9.45 -15.23
C LYS A 170 14.57 -9.09 -13.76
N ILE A 171 14.08 -7.89 -13.54
CA ILE A 171 13.81 -7.37 -12.19
C ILE A 171 12.30 -7.33 -11.96
N ARG A 172 11.85 -8.06 -10.96
CA ARG A 172 10.47 -7.94 -10.50
C ARG A 172 10.23 -6.55 -9.92
N VAL A 173 9.10 -5.98 -10.30
CA VAL A 173 8.58 -4.73 -9.72
C VAL A 173 7.14 -4.93 -9.23
N GLN A 174 6.67 -4.01 -8.41
CA GLN A 174 5.25 -3.92 -8.11
C GLN A 174 4.47 -3.56 -9.38
N PRO A 175 3.19 -3.97 -9.51
CA PRO A 175 2.33 -3.57 -10.64
C PRO A 175 2.05 -2.07 -10.63
N SER A 176 3.00 -1.28 -11.15
CA SER A 176 2.92 0.18 -11.32
C SER A 176 3.78 0.58 -12.50
N ASP A 177 3.23 1.42 -13.38
CA ASP A 177 3.93 1.94 -14.56
C ASP A 177 5.17 2.76 -14.18
N LEU A 178 5.13 3.45 -13.01
CA LEU A 178 6.28 4.18 -12.49
C LEU A 178 7.47 3.26 -12.21
N TYR A 179 7.25 2.13 -11.52
CA TYR A 179 8.31 1.16 -11.24
C TYR A 179 8.81 0.46 -12.51
N VAL A 180 7.92 0.21 -13.46
CA VAL A 180 8.29 -0.31 -14.80
C VAL A 180 9.19 0.69 -15.52
N ALA A 181 8.83 1.97 -15.54
CA ALA A 181 9.63 3.02 -16.19
C ALA A 181 10.98 3.20 -15.50
N MET A 182 11.01 3.22 -14.16
CA MET A 182 12.22 3.33 -13.35
C MET A 182 13.23 2.22 -13.67
N VAL A 183 12.81 0.96 -13.59
CA VAL A 183 13.70 -0.18 -13.84
C VAL A 183 14.16 -0.24 -15.30
N ARG A 184 13.29 0.16 -16.24
CA ARG A 184 13.66 0.27 -17.67
C ARG A 184 14.69 1.39 -17.89
N ALA A 185 14.57 2.52 -17.24
CA ALA A 185 15.53 3.62 -17.31
C ALA A 185 16.92 3.21 -16.79
N LEU A 186 16.99 2.28 -15.84
CA LEU A 186 18.23 1.69 -15.34
C LEU A 186 18.82 0.59 -16.25
N GLY A 187 18.19 0.28 -17.40
CA GLY A 187 18.67 -0.70 -18.36
C GLY A 187 18.30 -2.16 -18.06
N ALA A 188 17.49 -2.40 -17.03
CA ALA A 188 16.97 -3.72 -16.70
C ALA A 188 15.63 -4.02 -17.39
N ASN A 189 15.17 -5.26 -17.31
CA ASN A 189 13.89 -5.71 -17.84
C ASN A 189 12.87 -5.83 -16.71
N PRO A 190 11.95 -4.88 -16.54
CA PRO A 190 10.96 -4.92 -15.47
C PRO A 190 9.90 -6.00 -15.73
N THR A 191 9.56 -6.74 -14.68
CA THR A 191 8.51 -7.77 -14.71
C THR A 191 7.53 -7.52 -13.57
N PRO A 192 6.35 -6.92 -13.83
CA PRO A 192 5.34 -6.69 -12.81
C PRO A 192 4.76 -8.02 -12.31
N ILE A 193 4.90 -8.30 -11.02
CA ILE A 193 4.41 -9.53 -10.38
C ILE A 193 3.85 -9.14 -8.99
N PRO A 194 2.65 -9.65 -8.58
CA PRO A 194 2.10 -9.48 -7.25
C PRO A 194 3.07 -9.94 -6.15
N PHE A 195 3.00 -9.30 -4.96
CA PHE A 195 3.97 -9.51 -3.89
C PHE A 195 4.11 -10.97 -3.45
N GLY A 196 2.99 -11.68 -3.27
CA GLY A 196 2.98 -13.08 -2.81
C GLY A 196 3.58 -14.09 -3.79
N GLU A 197 3.85 -13.70 -5.04
CA GLU A 197 4.38 -14.59 -6.08
C GLU A 197 5.91 -14.46 -6.26
N VAL A 198 6.53 -13.45 -5.64
CA VAL A 198 7.92 -13.06 -5.93
C VAL A 198 8.91 -14.13 -5.54
N TYR A 199 8.76 -14.78 -4.37
CA TYR A 199 9.67 -15.85 -3.94
C TYR A 199 9.73 -16.98 -4.98
N GLN A 200 8.58 -17.44 -5.44
CA GLN A 200 8.52 -18.51 -6.45
C GLN A 200 9.08 -18.07 -7.80
N ALA A 201 8.84 -16.81 -8.19
CA ALA A 201 9.42 -16.26 -9.43
C ALA A 201 10.95 -16.20 -9.38
N LEU A 202 11.54 -15.88 -8.22
CA LEU A 202 12.99 -15.93 -7.99
C LEU A 202 13.53 -17.36 -8.03
N VAL A 203 12.88 -18.30 -7.32
CA VAL A 203 13.26 -19.73 -7.29
C VAL A 203 13.26 -20.32 -8.69
N GLN A 204 12.23 -20.07 -9.46
CA GLN A 204 12.06 -20.61 -10.82
C GLN A 204 12.89 -19.88 -11.89
N GLY A 205 13.52 -18.75 -11.54
CA GLY A 205 14.29 -17.93 -12.48
C GLY A 205 13.43 -17.20 -13.51
N VAL A 206 12.15 -17.00 -13.22
CA VAL A 206 11.26 -16.11 -14.00
C VAL A 206 11.82 -14.69 -13.94
N VAL A 207 12.33 -14.29 -12.77
CA VAL A 207 13.07 -13.05 -12.54
C VAL A 207 14.45 -13.35 -11.94
N ASP A 208 15.39 -12.44 -12.18
CA ASP A 208 16.76 -12.53 -11.67
C ASP A 208 16.92 -11.81 -10.31
N GLY A 209 16.02 -10.88 -10.04
CA GLY A 209 16.02 -10.08 -8.82
C GLY A 209 14.71 -9.32 -8.65
N ALA A 210 14.67 -8.51 -7.60
CA ALA A 210 13.57 -7.62 -7.31
C ALA A 210 14.09 -6.38 -6.57
N GLU A 211 13.20 -5.52 -6.15
CA GLU A 211 13.49 -4.38 -5.30
C GLU A 211 12.48 -4.32 -4.15
N ASN A 212 12.95 -4.05 -2.95
CA ASN A 212 12.12 -3.87 -1.76
C ASN A 212 12.96 -3.34 -0.59
N ASN A 213 12.29 -3.07 0.55
CA ASN A 213 12.91 -2.72 1.81
C ASN A 213 13.49 -3.96 2.52
N MET A 214 14.34 -3.72 3.50
CA MET A 214 15.06 -4.76 4.26
C MET A 214 14.10 -5.69 5.05
N PRO A 215 13.08 -5.18 5.79
CA PRO A 215 12.10 -6.04 6.45
C PRO A 215 11.37 -6.99 5.52
N SER A 216 10.93 -6.51 4.34
CA SER A 216 10.27 -7.38 3.36
C SER A 216 11.22 -8.43 2.77
N TYR A 217 12.47 -8.06 2.50
CA TYR A 217 13.49 -8.97 1.98
C TYR A 217 13.79 -10.13 2.96
N ASP A 218 13.81 -9.83 4.28
CA ASP A 218 13.93 -10.83 5.36
C ASP A 218 12.65 -11.67 5.49
N ASP A 219 11.50 -11.02 5.68
CA ASP A 219 10.24 -11.67 6.05
C ASP A 219 9.72 -12.62 4.98
N THR A 220 9.90 -12.26 3.70
CA THR A 220 9.54 -13.10 2.55
C THR A 220 10.62 -14.12 2.19
N ARG A 221 11.74 -14.11 2.92
CA ARG A 221 12.88 -15.01 2.70
C ARG A 221 13.52 -14.89 1.30
N HIS A 222 13.32 -13.74 0.64
CA HIS A 222 13.92 -13.51 -0.68
C HIS A 222 15.45 -13.60 -0.63
N HIS A 223 16.06 -13.30 0.53
CA HIS A 223 17.48 -13.40 0.80
C HIS A 223 18.05 -14.82 0.60
N GLU A 224 17.24 -15.87 0.75
CA GLU A 224 17.69 -17.26 0.53
C GLU A 224 17.97 -17.57 -0.93
N VAL A 225 17.30 -16.86 -1.86
CA VAL A 225 17.34 -17.13 -3.30
C VAL A 225 17.92 -15.99 -4.13
N ALA A 226 18.12 -14.82 -3.52
CA ALA A 226 18.68 -13.63 -4.14
C ALA A 226 19.62 -12.92 -3.16
N PRO A 227 20.85 -13.45 -2.91
CA PRO A 227 21.69 -13.07 -1.78
C PRO A 227 22.45 -11.74 -1.95
N TYR A 228 22.43 -11.13 -3.14
CA TYR A 228 23.11 -9.84 -3.37
C TYR A 228 22.12 -8.70 -3.17
N TYR A 229 22.27 -7.96 -2.08
CA TYR A 229 21.45 -6.78 -1.76
C TYR A 229 22.28 -5.50 -1.90
N THR A 230 21.85 -4.59 -2.78
CA THR A 230 22.54 -3.31 -3.01
C THR A 230 21.70 -2.17 -2.44
N ALA A 231 22.20 -1.50 -1.43
CA ALA A 231 21.51 -0.43 -0.70
C ALA A 231 21.42 0.87 -1.53
N THR A 232 20.68 0.83 -2.62
CA THR A 232 20.46 1.98 -3.50
C THR A 232 19.52 3.01 -2.89
N GLY A 233 18.62 2.62 -2.00
CA GLY A 233 17.64 3.54 -1.37
C GLY A 233 16.83 4.34 -2.40
N HIS A 234 16.60 3.76 -3.56
CA HIS A 234 16.10 4.48 -4.75
C HIS A 234 14.65 4.95 -4.62
N VAL A 235 13.85 4.36 -3.74
CA VAL A 235 12.46 4.78 -3.46
C VAL A 235 12.18 4.65 -1.97
N MET A 236 11.47 5.63 -1.42
CA MET A 236 10.89 5.60 -0.07
C MET A 236 9.37 5.69 -0.19
N ALA A 237 8.74 4.73 -0.90
CA ALA A 237 7.29 4.75 -1.08
C ALA A 237 6.58 4.37 0.21
N PRO A 238 5.71 5.24 0.75
CA PRO A 238 4.94 4.91 1.95
C PRO A 238 3.84 3.89 1.65
N GLU A 239 3.36 3.27 2.70
CA GLU A 239 2.10 2.54 2.71
C GLU A 239 0.96 3.51 3.03
N VAL A 240 -0.20 3.32 2.44
CA VAL A 240 -1.38 4.10 2.79
C VAL A 240 -2.40 3.23 3.52
N PHE A 241 -2.90 3.74 4.64
CA PHE A 241 -4.02 3.15 5.36
C PHE A 241 -5.30 3.86 4.96
N VAL A 242 -6.24 3.12 4.42
CA VAL A 242 -7.48 3.66 3.85
C VAL A 242 -8.71 2.99 4.45
N MET A 243 -9.82 3.74 4.45
CA MET A 243 -11.15 3.21 4.74
C MET A 243 -12.04 3.32 3.50
N SER A 244 -12.93 2.35 3.31
CA SER A 244 -13.99 2.45 2.29
C SER A 244 -14.87 3.66 2.53
N GLN A 245 -15.11 4.46 1.49
CA GLN A 245 -16.07 5.58 1.54
C GLN A 245 -17.46 5.08 1.98
N ARG A 246 -17.86 3.89 1.56
CA ARG A 246 -19.17 3.29 1.95
C ARG A 246 -19.25 2.98 3.43
N THR A 247 -18.15 2.58 4.06
CA THR A 247 -18.07 2.38 5.51
C THR A 247 -18.08 3.72 6.23
N TRP A 248 -17.26 4.66 5.76
CA TRP A 248 -17.18 6.02 6.29
C TRP A 248 -18.53 6.74 6.32
N ASP A 249 -19.32 6.63 5.25
CA ASP A 249 -20.62 7.30 5.15
C ASP A 249 -21.65 6.81 6.15
N ARG A 250 -21.48 5.59 6.68
CA ARG A 250 -22.32 5.01 7.72
C ARG A 250 -21.90 5.36 9.15
N LEU A 251 -20.68 5.91 9.32
CA LEU A 251 -20.18 6.35 10.62
C LEU A 251 -20.87 7.66 11.05
N THR A 252 -21.11 7.81 12.34
CA THR A 252 -21.49 9.11 12.91
C THR A 252 -20.34 10.10 12.80
N PRO A 253 -20.58 11.43 12.87
CA PRO A 253 -19.50 12.39 12.90
C PRO A 253 -18.48 12.12 14.02
N ALA A 254 -18.92 11.79 15.22
CA ALA A 254 -18.06 11.46 16.34
C ALA A 254 -17.22 10.18 16.08
N ASP A 255 -17.80 9.17 15.39
CA ASP A 255 -17.03 7.97 15.03
C ASP A 255 -15.99 8.27 13.95
N ARG A 256 -16.28 9.20 13.04
CA ARG A 256 -15.30 9.62 12.01
C ARG A 256 -14.11 10.32 12.64
N ASP A 257 -14.38 11.23 13.58
CA ASP A 257 -13.31 11.92 14.31
C ASP A 257 -12.46 10.90 15.07
N LEU A 258 -13.10 9.95 15.76
CA LEU A 258 -12.41 8.89 16.50
C LEU A 258 -11.58 7.97 15.58
N VAL A 259 -12.09 7.62 14.41
CA VAL A 259 -11.34 6.83 13.41
C VAL A 259 -10.07 7.55 12.99
N MET A 260 -10.14 8.87 12.72
CA MET A 260 -8.96 9.66 12.36
C MET A 260 -7.97 9.74 13.52
N GLU A 261 -8.43 10.00 14.76
CA GLU A 261 -7.57 10.03 15.94
C GLU A 261 -6.84 8.68 16.16
N CYS A 262 -7.56 7.56 16.08
CA CYS A 262 -6.95 6.24 16.23
C CYS A 262 -5.95 5.92 15.11
N ALA A 263 -6.22 6.37 13.88
CA ALA A 263 -5.30 6.20 12.77
C ALA A 263 -4.01 7.02 13.00
N ASP A 264 -4.14 8.28 13.40
CA ASP A 264 -2.99 9.14 13.71
C ASP A 264 -2.15 8.58 14.87
N GLU A 265 -2.77 8.04 15.91
CA GLU A 265 -2.06 7.42 17.04
C GLU A 265 -1.37 6.11 16.67
N SER A 266 -1.86 5.39 15.66
CA SER A 266 -1.21 4.16 15.18
C SER A 266 0.10 4.43 14.43
N VAL A 267 0.32 5.66 13.92
CA VAL A 267 1.51 6.01 13.14
C VAL A 267 2.80 5.94 13.97
N PRO A 268 2.95 6.64 15.11
CA PRO A 268 4.16 6.53 15.93
C PRO A 268 4.40 5.09 16.41
N TYR A 269 3.34 4.36 16.80
CA TYR A 269 3.46 2.95 17.17
C TYR A 269 4.07 2.11 16.03
N MET A 270 3.59 2.31 14.80
CA MET A 270 4.13 1.64 13.62
C MET A 270 5.60 1.98 13.39
N ARG A 271 5.99 3.28 13.53
CA ARG A 271 7.36 3.74 13.31
C ARG A 271 8.35 3.13 14.28
N ASP A 272 7.99 3.03 15.55
CA ASP A 272 8.82 2.37 16.57
C ASP A 272 9.06 0.87 16.21
N LEU A 273 8.02 0.19 15.77
CA LEU A 273 8.13 -1.20 15.30
C LEU A 273 8.97 -1.31 14.03
N TRP A 274 8.81 -0.34 13.11
CA TRP A 274 9.54 -0.32 11.85
C TRP A 274 11.05 -0.18 12.07
N ASP A 275 11.45 0.82 12.83
CA ASP A 275 12.86 1.12 13.08
C ASP A 275 13.56 -0.08 13.77
N ALA A 276 12.90 -0.73 14.73
CA ALA A 276 13.37 -1.94 15.36
C ALA A 276 13.45 -3.14 14.39
N ARG A 277 12.45 -3.28 13.51
CA ARG A 277 12.40 -4.39 12.53
C ARG A 277 13.47 -4.24 11.46
N GLU A 278 13.73 -3.04 10.96
CA GLU A 278 14.74 -2.79 9.94
C GLU A 278 16.13 -3.20 10.45
N ALA A 279 16.49 -2.79 11.67
CA ALA A 279 17.74 -3.19 12.30
C ALA A 279 17.87 -4.72 12.47
N SER A 280 16.81 -5.36 13.00
CA SER A 280 16.85 -6.82 13.24
C SER A 280 16.84 -7.64 11.93
N SER A 281 16.16 -7.19 10.90
CA SER A 281 16.17 -7.86 9.59
C SER A 281 17.53 -7.76 8.92
N ARG A 282 18.21 -6.59 9.04
CA ARG A 282 19.56 -6.43 8.53
C ARG A 282 20.54 -7.41 9.20
N GLU A 283 20.48 -7.56 10.52
CA GLU A 283 21.32 -8.53 11.24
C GLU A 283 21.08 -9.97 10.76
N LYS A 284 19.82 -10.35 10.58
CA LYS A 284 19.43 -11.70 10.13
C LYS A 284 19.95 -12.01 8.73
N VAL A 285 19.78 -11.11 7.76
CA VAL A 285 20.22 -11.35 6.38
C VAL A 285 21.75 -11.41 6.27
N ILE A 286 22.48 -10.64 7.09
CA ILE A 286 23.95 -10.76 7.21
C ILE A 286 24.32 -12.12 7.79
N ALA A 287 23.67 -12.54 8.87
CA ALA A 287 23.92 -13.85 9.48
C ALA A 287 23.56 -15.02 8.56
N ALA A 288 22.61 -14.83 7.65
CA ALA A 288 22.28 -15.80 6.59
C ALA A 288 23.32 -15.86 5.45
N GLY A 289 24.34 -15.00 5.46
CA GLY A 289 25.41 -15.00 4.49
C GLY A 289 25.12 -14.17 3.22
N CYS A 290 24.14 -13.25 3.27
CA CYS A 290 23.90 -12.32 2.17
C CYS A 290 25.03 -11.30 2.02
N GLU A 291 25.35 -10.94 0.78
CA GLU A 291 26.28 -9.86 0.49
C GLU A 291 25.51 -8.52 0.40
N LEU A 292 25.73 -7.67 1.41
CA LEU A 292 25.18 -6.32 1.45
C LEU A 292 26.18 -5.34 0.84
N ILE A 293 25.82 -4.72 -0.27
CA ILE A 293 26.58 -3.67 -0.95
C ILE A 293 26.03 -2.32 -0.46
N GLU A 294 26.66 -1.75 0.57
CA GLU A 294 26.22 -0.50 1.20
C GLU A 294 27.01 0.72 0.72
N ASP A 295 28.25 0.53 0.28
CA ASP A 295 29.08 1.57 -0.32
C ASP A 295 28.83 1.63 -1.83
N VAL A 296 27.68 2.23 -2.21
CA VAL A 296 27.28 2.44 -3.61
C VAL A 296 27.07 3.92 -3.88
N ASP A 297 27.70 4.42 -4.95
CA ASP A 297 27.38 5.75 -5.46
C ASP A 297 25.99 5.74 -6.12
N VAL A 298 25.05 6.42 -5.51
CA VAL A 298 23.66 6.47 -6.00
C VAL A 298 23.42 7.53 -7.07
N GLU A 299 24.37 8.48 -7.26
CA GLU A 299 24.19 9.56 -8.24
C GLU A 299 24.04 9.09 -9.69
N PRO A 300 24.77 8.04 -10.17
CA PRO A 300 24.51 7.47 -11.50
C PRO A 300 23.08 6.90 -11.66
N PHE A 301 22.48 6.36 -10.57
CA PHE A 301 21.10 5.87 -10.60
C PHE A 301 20.12 7.06 -10.60
N ARG A 302 20.34 8.06 -9.76
CA ARG A 302 19.53 9.28 -9.65
C ARG A 302 19.50 10.04 -10.98
N ALA A 303 20.63 10.17 -11.63
CA ALA A 303 20.76 10.91 -12.91
C ALA A 303 19.88 10.34 -14.04
N LEU A 304 19.51 9.07 -13.98
CA LEU A 304 18.65 8.42 -14.97
C LEU A 304 17.15 8.62 -14.68
N MET A 305 16.78 9.25 -13.57
CA MET A 305 15.37 9.36 -13.15
C MET A 305 14.66 10.60 -13.68
N ALA A 306 15.36 11.61 -14.19
CA ALA A 306 14.71 12.81 -14.70
C ALA A 306 13.62 12.54 -15.76
N PRO A 307 13.85 11.69 -16.79
CA PRO A 307 12.80 11.35 -17.76
C PRO A 307 11.62 10.59 -17.13
N VAL A 308 11.87 9.80 -16.06
CA VAL A 308 10.81 9.10 -15.32
C VAL A 308 9.92 10.12 -14.60
N TRP A 309 10.51 11.10 -13.93
CA TRP A 309 9.74 12.17 -13.28
C TRP A 309 8.88 12.94 -14.29
N GLU A 310 9.45 13.34 -15.42
CA GLU A 310 8.73 14.07 -16.49
C GLU A 310 7.52 13.27 -17.01
N GLN A 311 7.65 11.94 -17.10
CA GLN A 311 6.58 11.08 -17.57
C GLN A 311 5.38 11.04 -16.62
N PHE A 312 5.59 11.08 -15.30
CA PHE A 312 4.54 10.86 -14.30
C PHE A 312 4.07 12.12 -13.58
N ILE A 313 4.86 13.20 -13.61
CA ILE A 313 4.51 14.48 -12.98
C ILE A 313 4.02 15.44 -14.05
N THR A 314 2.74 15.31 -14.41
CA THR A 314 2.14 15.97 -15.56
C THR A 314 1.16 17.09 -15.20
N THR A 315 0.69 17.14 -13.94
CA THR A 315 -0.28 18.14 -13.48
C THR A 315 0.35 19.21 -12.62
N ASP A 316 -0.25 20.43 -12.61
CA ASP A 316 0.19 21.51 -11.74
C ASP A 316 0.15 21.14 -10.24
N LEU A 317 -0.81 20.32 -9.84
CA LEU A 317 -0.91 19.84 -8.46
C LEU A 317 0.29 18.97 -8.09
N GLN A 318 0.61 17.98 -8.93
CA GLN A 318 1.77 17.12 -8.72
C GLN A 318 3.07 17.92 -8.67
N GLN A 319 3.26 18.87 -9.60
CA GLN A 319 4.44 19.73 -9.61
C GLN A 319 4.56 20.60 -8.36
N ARG A 320 3.42 21.12 -7.84
CA ARG A 320 3.42 21.85 -6.56
C ARG A 320 3.81 20.94 -5.42
N LEU A 321 3.21 19.75 -5.30
CA LEU A 321 3.53 18.78 -4.24
C LEU A 321 5.00 18.39 -4.25
N VAL A 322 5.59 18.16 -5.42
CA VAL A 322 7.03 17.89 -5.55
C VAL A 322 7.85 19.04 -4.96
N ARG A 323 7.56 20.31 -5.38
CA ARG A 323 8.28 21.48 -4.85
C ARG A 323 8.08 21.65 -3.34
N ASP A 324 6.85 21.47 -2.84
CA ASP A 324 6.52 21.62 -1.42
C ASP A 324 7.27 20.57 -0.59
N ILE A 325 7.33 19.33 -1.06
CA ILE A 325 8.11 18.25 -0.41
C ILE A 325 9.59 18.59 -0.42
N GLN A 326 10.16 18.95 -1.56
CA GLN A 326 11.59 19.32 -1.67
C GLN A 326 11.96 20.52 -0.78
N ALA A 327 11.04 21.44 -0.56
CA ALA A 327 11.26 22.59 0.33
C ALA A 327 11.26 22.24 1.82
N MET A 328 10.87 21.02 2.19
CA MET A 328 10.87 20.51 3.58
C MET A 328 12.15 19.72 3.94
N GLU A 329 13.11 19.67 3.04
CA GLU A 329 14.39 18.98 3.21
C GLU A 329 15.23 19.46 4.42
#